data_485280ee1f9fd03f1f1252872c647c61
#
_entry.id   485280ee1f9fd03f1f1252872c647c61
#
_cell.length_a   1.000
_cell.length_b   1.000
_cell.length_c   1.000
_cell.angle_alpha   90.00
_cell.angle_beta   90.00
_cell.angle_gamma   90.00
#
_symmetry.space_group_name_H-M   'P 1'
#
loop_
_entity.id
_entity.type
_entity.pdbx_description
1 polymer ?
#
loop_
_entity_poly.entity_id
_entity_poly.type
_entity_poly.pdbx_seq_one_letter_code
_entity_poly.pdbx_strand_id
1 'polypeptide(L)'
;MPERKVRVRFAPSPTGPLHIGGVRTALYNYLFARQYNGELVFRIEDTDSNRFVPGAEDYILESFRWLGIKFDEGVSFGGSHGPYRQSERREIYKKYVRQLLDEGKAYYAFDTPEELEKVHTEIRNFQYDAHSRMRMRNSLTLSEEEVKRLIGEGEQYTVRFKIEPGQEIHVNDMIRGDVCIKSDILDDKVLYKSADELPTYHLANIVDDHLMEITHVIRGEEWLPSAPLHVLLYHAFGWEDTMPRFAHLPLLLKPEGKGKLSKRDGDRLGFPVFPLEWHDPKSNEVSSGYRESGYFPEAVVNFLALLGWNPGTEQEIFSLDELVKAFDITKCSKSGAKFDYQKCIWFNHEYILRKSNEEIARLFAPIVANNGVEESFERVQKVVSMMKDRVSFVKDLWPLCSFFFIAPTEYDAKTVKKRWKEYSSQQMTELCEVLENIDDFSIEGQEPIVEKWITDKGYKMGDVMNAFRLALVGIGKGPGMFDISAFLGKDETIRRLKKAIQVLGQE
;
A
#
# COMPACT_ATOMS: atom_id res chain seq x y z
N MET A 1 3.77 -35.46 -14.81
CA MET A 1 3.05 -34.51 -15.73
C MET A 1 4.04 -33.39 -16.07
N PRO A 2 3.99 -32.80 -17.28
CA PRO A 2 4.79 -31.58 -17.52
C PRO A 2 4.41 -30.55 -16.50
N GLU A 3 5.41 -29.85 -15.98
CA GLU A 3 5.22 -28.83 -14.96
C GLU A 3 4.36 -27.70 -15.57
N ARG A 4 3.18 -27.42 -14.98
CA ARG A 4 2.27 -26.38 -15.49
C ARG A 4 2.97 -25.04 -15.34
N LYS A 5 2.86 -24.15 -16.35
CA LYS A 5 3.32 -22.76 -16.25
C LYS A 5 2.69 -22.11 -15.01
N VAL A 6 3.50 -21.44 -14.19
CA VAL A 6 2.98 -20.75 -13.00
C VAL A 6 1.97 -19.69 -13.41
N ARG A 7 0.76 -19.79 -12.85
CA ARG A 7 -0.32 -18.81 -12.99
C ARG A 7 -0.89 -18.50 -11.61
N VAL A 8 -0.90 -17.23 -11.29
CA VAL A 8 -1.45 -16.70 -10.05
C VAL A 8 -2.48 -15.61 -10.36
N ARG A 9 -3.24 -15.20 -9.36
CA ARG A 9 -4.24 -14.14 -9.57
C ARG A 9 -4.30 -13.17 -8.39
N PHE A 10 -4.64 -11.94 -8.71
CA PHE A 10 -5.20 -10.99 -7.75
C PHE A 10 -6.66 -10.77 -8.12
N ALA A 11 -7.55 -11.02 -7.18
CA ALA A 11 -8.99 -11.09 -7.42
C ALA A 11 -9.77 -10.26 -6.38
N PRO A 12 -9.73 -8.91 -6.48
CA PRO A 12 -10.40 -8.04 -5.53
C PRO A 12 -11.90 -7.94 -5.82
N SER A 13 -12.69 -7.69 -4.76
CA SER A 13 -14.07 -7.19 -4.89
C SER A 13 -14.05 -5.67 -4.98
N PRO A 14 -14.79 -5.04 -5.91
CA PRO A 14 -14.80 -3.58 -6.11
C PRO A 14 -15.71 -2.88 -5.08
N THR A 15 -15.39 -3.02 -3.81
CA THR A 15 -16.20 -2.56 -2.65
C THR A 15 -15.66 -1.28 -2.00
N GLY A 16 -14.74 -0.59 -2.65
CA GLY A 16 -14.09 0.64 -2.19
C GLY A 16 -12.61 0.68 -2.54
N PRO A 17 -11.85 1.60 -1.93
CA PRO A 17 -10.43 1.76 -2.21
C PRO A 17 -9.62 0.56 -1.78
N LEU A 18 -8.58 0.25 -2.56
CA LEU A 18 -7.69 -0.87 -2.28
C LEU A 18 -6.80 -0.56 -1.07
N HIS A 19 -6.96 -1.31 0.01
CA HIS A 19 -6.11 -1.21 1.19
C HIS A 19 -4.70 -1.77 0.90
N ILE A 20 -3.65 -1.21 1.51
CA ILE A 20 -2.25 -1.67 1.32
C ILE A 20 -2.04 -3.15 1.63
N GLY A 21 -2.88 -3.77 2.45
CA GLY A 21 -2.89 -5.23 2.64
C GLY A 21 -3.22 -5.99 1.36
N GLY A 22 -4.19 -5.48 0.58
CA GLY A 22 -4.49 -6.00 -0.76
C GLY A 22 -3.36 -5.73 -1.74
N VAL A 23 -2.76 -4.54 -1.69
CA VAL A 23 -1.57 -4.20 -2.51
C VAL A 23 -0.43 -5.18 -2.24
N ARG A 24 -0.12 -5.48 -0.97
CA ARG A 24 0.92 -6.45 -0.61
C ARG A 24 0.59 -7.84 -1.17
N THR A 25 -0.67 -8.26 -1.08
CA THR A 25 -1.10 -9.55 -1.66
C THR A 25 -0.87 -9.59 -3.17
N ALA A 26 -1.24 -8.54 -3.89
CA ALA A 26 -0.98 -8.42 -5.33
C ALA A 26 0.51 -8.41 -5.65
N LEU A 27 1.30 -7.66 -4.88
CA LEU A 27 2.76 -7.60 -5.01
C LEU A 27 3.40 -8.99 -4.86
N TYR A 28 2.99 -9.77 -3.85
CA TYR A 28 3.55 -11.12 -3.64
C TYR A 28 3.17 -12.07 -4.77
N ASN A 29 1.94 -11.99 -5.29
CA ASN A 29 1.55 -12.70 -6.50
C ASN A 29 2.41 -12.28 -7.70
N TYR A 30 2.64 -10.99 -7.88
CA TYR A 30 3.49 -10.45 -8.95
C TYR A 30 4.94 -10.97 -8.83
N LEU A 31 5.55 -10.85 -7.65
CA LEU A 31 6.93 -11.30 -7.43
C LEU A 31 7.07 -12.80 -7.69
N PHE A 32 6.11 -13.60 -7.19
CA PHE A 32 6.09 -15.04 -7.42
C PHE A 32 5.93 -15.38 -8.91
N ALA A 33 4.98 -14.75 -9.60
CA ALA A 33 4.79 -14.98 -11.03
C ALA A 33 6.05 -14.66 -11.83
N ARG A 34 6.63 -13.47 -11.61
CA ARG A 34 7.83 -13.02 -12.35
C ARG A 34 9.05 -13.90 -12.08
N GLN A 35 9.24 -14.35 -10.86
CA GLN A 35 10.35 -15.25 -10.49
C GLN A 35 10.32 -16.56 -11.29
N TYR A 36 9.13 -17.10 -11.54
CA TYR A 36 8.95 -18.36 -12.27
C TYR A 36 8.56 -18.17 -13.75
N ASN A 37 8.76 -16.98 -14.33
CA ASN A 37 8.33 -16.63 -15.70
C ASN A 37 6.85 -16.97 -15.95
N GLY A 38 6.04 -16.84 -14.91
CA GLY A 38 4.61 -17.12 -14.90
C GLY A 38 3.75 -15.91 -15.25
N GLU A 39 2.46 -16.05 -15.05
CA GLU A 39 1.46 -15.05 -15.38
C GLU A 39 0.66 -14.63 -14.15
N LEU A 40 0.33 -13.33 -14.10
CA LEU A 40 -0.53 -12.73 -13.08
C LEU A 40 -1.86 -12.30 -13.73
N VAL A 41 -2.95 -12.92 -13.29
CA VAL A 41 -4.31 -12.66 -13.75
C VAL A 41 -4.99 -11.63 -12.85
N PHE A 42 -5.71 -10.67 -13.45
CA PHE A 42 -6.56 -9.71 -12.74
C PHE A 42 -8.03 -10.06 -12.95
N ARG A 43 -8.69 -10.50 -11.88
CA ARG A 43 -10.11 -10.88 -11.87
C ARG A 43 -10.89 -10.00 -10.92
N ILE A 44 -12.08 -9.57 -11.29
CA ILE A 44 -13.01 -8.81 -10.43
C ILE A 44 -14.06 -9.75 -9.86
N GLU A 45 -14.13 -9.81 -8.53
CA GLU A 45 -15.11 -10.61 -7.78
C GLU A 45 -16.28 -9.72 -7.33
N ASP A 46 -17.23 -9.53 -8.24
CA ASP A 46 -18.39 -8.65 -8.13
C ASP A 46 -19.74 -9.38 -8.03
N THR A 47 -19.73 -10.57 -7.45
CA THR A 47 -20.98 -11.35 -7.25
C THR A 47 -21.94 -10.74 -6.24
N ASP A 48 -21.49 -9.85 -5.38
CA ASP A 48 -22.32 -9.12 -4.41
C ASP A 48 -22.54 -7.67 -4.87
N SER A 49 -23.63 -7.45 -5.63
CA SER A 49 -23.98 -6.14 -6.17
C SER A 49 -24.29 -5.09 -5.09
N ASN A 50 -24.73 -5.49 -3.89
CA ASN A 50 -25.04 -4.57 -2.80
C ASN A 50 -23.80 -3.87 -2.25
N ARG A 51 -22.63 -4.47 -2.43
CA ARG A 51 -21.34 -3.93 -1.95
C ARG A 51 -20.56 -3.19 -3.02
N PHE A 52 -21.09 -3.11 -4.23
CA PHE A 52 -20.42 -2.38 -5.32
C PHE A 52 -20.28 -0.88 -5.01
N VAL A 53 -19.08 -0.35 -5.29
CA VAL A 53 -18.78 1.07 -5.15
C VAL A 53 -18.29 1.62 -6.48
N PRO A 54 -18.98 2.61 -7.07
CA PRO A 54 -18.54 3.23 -8.32
C PRO A 54 -17.14 3.80 -8.22
N GLY A 55 -16.34 3.59 -9.27
CA GLY A 55 -14.96 4.08 -9.33
C GLY A 55 -13.92 3.20 -8.61
N ALA A 56 -14.33 2.20 -7.84
CA ALA A 56 -13.40 1.34 -7.11
C ALA A 56 -12.50 0.52 -8.05
N GLU A 57 -13.03 0.03 -9.19
CA GLU A 57 -12.23 -0.72 -10.16
C GLU A 57 -11.16 0.16 -10.82
N ASP A 58 -11.53 1.37 -11.28
CA ASP A 58 -10.58 2.31 -11.87
C ASP A 58 -9.49 2.71 -10.87
N TYR A 59 -9.89 2.91 -9.61
CA TYR A 59 -8.96 3.20 -8.51
C TYR A 59 -7.95 2.06 -8.31
N ILE A 60 -8.40 0.80 -8.33
CA ILE A 60 -7.53 -0.36 -8.18
C ILE A 60 -6.53 -0.43 -9.35
N LEU A 61 -6.99 -0.25 -10.58
CA LEU A 61 -6.14 -0.26 -11.77
C LEU A 61 -5.11 0.88 -11.75
N GLU A 62 -5.52 2.09 -11.39
CA GLU A 62 -4.62 3.24 -11.26
C GLU A 62 -3.58 3.03 -10.15
N SER A 63 -4.00 2.44 -9.02
CA SER A 63 -3.07 2.09 -7.92
C SER A 63 -1.95 1.19 -8.41
N PHE A 64 -2.26 0.14 -9.17
CA PHE A 64 -1.25 -0.78 -9.69
C PHE A 64 -0.40 -0.15 -10.80
N ARG A 65 -0.98 0.73 -11.62
CA ARG A 65 -0.23 1.50 -12.61
C ARG A 65 0.81 2.38 -11.93
N TRP A 66 0.43 3.10 -10.87
CA TRP A 66 1.34 3.92 -10.08
C TRP A 66 2.46 3.10 -9.42
N LEU A 67 2.14 1.90 -8.87
CA LEU A 67 3.10 1.02 -8.20
C LEU A 67 3.99 0.21 -9.18
N GLY A 68 3.73 0.28 -10.50
CA GLY A 68 4.47 -0.47 -11.50
C GLY A 68 4.16 -1.97 -11.53
N ILE A 69 3.07 -2.42 -10.89
CA ILE A 69 2.61 -3.81 -10.90
C ILE A 69 1.79 -4.06 -12.17
N LYS A 70 2.27 -4.95 -13.02
CA LYS A 70 1.65 -5.26 -14.33
C LYS A 70 0.99 -6.62 -14.31
N PHE A 71 -0.24 -6.67 -14.84
CA PHE A 71 -0.98 -7.90 -15.09
C PHE A 71 -0.79 -8.37 -16.51
N ASP A 72 -0.83 -9.68 -16.73
CA ASP A 72 -0.66 -10.30 -18.04
C ASP A 72 -2.01 -10.58 -18.71
N GLU A 73 -3.03 -10.83 -17.91
CA GLU A 73 -4.36 -11.21 -18.34
C GLU A 73 -5.41 -10.69 -17.36
N GLY A 74 -6.62 -10.40 -17.82
CA GLY A 74 -7.71 -9.98 -16.93
C GLY A 74 -8.55 -8.84 -17.44
N VAL A 75 -9.33 -8.23 -16.53
CA VAL A 75 -10.12 -7.03 -16.83
C VAL A 75 -9.20 -5.93 -17.34
N SER A 76 -9.52 -5.34 -18.48
CA SER A 76 -8.75 -4.32 -19.18
C SER A 76 -7.41 -4.78 -19.79
N PHE A 77 -7.01 -6.04 -19.62
CA PHE A 77 -5.79 -6.60 -20.17
C PHE A 77 -6.04 -7.63 -21.28
N GLY A 78 -7.27 -8.16 -21.37
CA GLY A 78 -7.61 -9.23 -22.31
C GLY A 78 -7.09 -10.58 -21.84
N GLY A 79 -7.02 -11.54 -22.76
CA GLY A 79 -6.54 -12.91 -22.53
C GLY A 79 -7.52 -13.95 -23.03
N SER A 80 -7.22 -15.24 -22.80
CA SER A 80 -7.95 -16.39 -23.37
C SER A 80 -9.01 -16.99 -22.44
N HIS A 81 -9.07 -16.56 -21.16
CA HIS A 81 -9.92 -17.17 -20.14
C HIS A 81 -11.11 -16.28 -19.70
N GLY A 82 -11.38 -15.22 -20.49
CA GLY A 82 -12.49 -14.30 -20.21
C GLY A 82 -13.87 -14.95 -20.23
N PRO A 83 -14.89 -14.23 -19.74
CA PRO A 83 -14.84 -12.91 -19.08
C PRO A 83 -14.13 -12.97 -17.71
N TYR A 84 -13.60 -11.80 -17.25
CA TYR A 84 -12.83 -11.71 -15.99
C TYR A 84 -13.59 -11.02 -14.86
N ARG A 85 -14.83 -10.58 -15.09
CA ARG A 85 -15.77 -10.18 -14.03
C ARG A 85 -16.70 -11.34 -13.73
N GLN A 86 -16.87 -11.66 -12.47
CA GLN A 86 -17.69 -12.80 -12.06
C GLN A 86 -19.16 -12.61 -12.40
N SER A 87 -19.67 -11.38 -12.35
CA SER A 87 -21.04 -11.06 -12.77
C SER A 87 -21.36 -11.40 -14.24
N GLU A 88 -20.33 -11.47 -15.10
CA GLU A 88 -20.46 -11.80 -16.52
C GLU A 88 -20.39 -13.32 -16.81
N ARG A 89 -20.19 -14.16 -15.78
CA ARG A 89 -19.93 -15.60 -15.88
C ARG A 89 -21.10 -16.49 -15.43
N ARG A 90 -22.31 -15.93 -15.31
CA ARG A 90 -23.50 -16.60 -14.75
C ARG A 90 -23.75 -17.98 -15.33
N GLU A 91 -23.76 -18.14 -16.66
CA GLU A 91 -24.03 -19.38 -17.34
C GLU A 91 -22.94 -20.45 -17.09
N ILE A 92 -21.71 -20.01 -16.93
CA ILE A 92 -20.61 -20.90 -16.54
C ILE A 92 -20.89 -21.48 -15.15
N TYR A 93 -21.24 -20.65 -14.18
CA TYR A 93 -21.50 -21.11 -12.82
C TYR A 93 -22.73 -22.01 -12.73
N LYS A 94 -23.82 -21.68 -13.44
CA LYS A 94 -25.03 -22.52 -13.48
C LYS A 94 -24.72 -23.96 -13.93
N LYS A 95 -23.81 -24.13 -14.89
CA LYS A 95 -23.35 -25.45 -15.35
C LYS A 95 -22.75 -26.26 -14.20
N TYR A 96 -21.84 -25.64 -13.42
CA TYR A 96 -21.15 -26.33 -12.34
C TYR A 96 -22.03 -26.52 -11.10
N VAL A 97 -22.97 -25.61 -10.83
CA VAL A 97 -24.01 -25.82 -9.81
C VAL A 97 -24.83 -27.05 -10.14
N ARG A 98 -25.28 -27.18 -11.40
CA ARG A 98 -26.06 -28.33 -11.86
C ARG A 98 -25.26 -29.63 -11.72
N GLN A 99 -24.00 -29.64 -12.11
CA GLN A 99 -23.14 -30.82 -11.95
C GLN A 99 -23.10 -31.29 -10.48
N LEU A 100 -22.87 -30.40 -9.51
CA LEU A 100 -22.86 -30.78 -8.10
C LEU A 100 -24.21 -31.31 -7.60
N LEU A 101 -25.34 -30.78 -8.11
CA LEU A 101 -26.69 -31.26 -7.79
C LEU A 101 -26.94 -32.64 -8.38
N ASP A 102 -26.62 -32.85 -9.65
CA ASP A 102 -26.81 -34.11 -10.36
C ASP A 102 -25.96 -35.26 -9.77
N GLU A 103 -24.77 -34.92 -9.26
CA GLU A 103 -23.87 -35.86 -8.59
C GLU A 103 -24.19 -36.06 -7.10
N GLY A 104 -25.22 -35.39 -6.57
CA GLY A 104 -25.63 -35.46 -5.16
C GLY A 104 -24.60 -34.87 -4.18
N LYS A 105 -23.68 -33.99 -4.67
CA LYS A 105 -22.68 -33.27 -3.86
C LYS A 105 -23.22 -31.95 -3.33
N ALA A 106 -24.35 -31.49 -3.84
CA ALA A 106 -25.06 -30.31 -3.36
C ALA A 106 -26.57 -30.60 -3.32
N TYR A 107 -27.33 -29.71 -2.71
CA TYR A 107 -28.78 -29.85 -2.57
C TYR A 107 -29.44 -28.47 -2.52
N TYR A 108 -30.73 -28.43 -2.90
CA TYR A 108 -31.57 -27.23 -2.82
C TYR A 108 -32.00 -26.98 -1.35
N ALA A 109 -31.94 -25.77 -0.91
CA ALA A 109 -32.45 -25.33 0.40
C ALA A 109 -33.39 -24.14 0.22
N PHE A 110 -34.59 -24.26 0.81
CA PHE A 110 -35.70 -23.34 0.67
C PHE A 110 -36.00 -22.55 1.95
N ASP A 111 -35.14 -22.69 2.96
CA ASP A 111 -35.27 -21.91 4.21
C ASP A 111 -35.10 -20.42 3.91
N THR A 112 -36.06 -19.61 4.40
CA THR A 112 -35.99 -18.15 4.24
C THR A 112 -35.00 -17.52 5.21
N PRO A 113 -34.53 -16.28 4.95
CA PRO A 113 -33.69 -15.58 5.93
C PRO A 113 -34.31 -15.47 7.31
N GLU A 114 -35.61 -15.23 7.40
CA GLU A 114 -36.37 -15.11 8.65
C GLU A 114 -36.43 -16.44 9.42
N GLU A 115 -36.65 -17.56 8.69
CA GLU A 115 -36.63 -18.90 9.28
C GLU A 115 -35.23 -19.23 9.83
N LEU A 116 -34.16 -18.90 9.09
CA LEU A 116 -32.80 -19.09 9.54
C LEU A 116 -32.44 -18.23 10.75
N GLU A 117 -32.87 -16.97 10.77
CA GLU A 117 -32.65 -16.08 11.93
C GLU A 117 -33.36 -16.60 13.18
N LYS A 118 -34.58 -17.12 13.02
CA LYS A 118 -35.31 -17.76 14.14
C LYS A 118 -34.53 -18.95 14.72
N VAL A 119 -34.04 -19.84 13.87
CA VAL A 119 -33.24 -21.00 14.27
C VAL A 119 -31.94 -20.56 14.95
N HIS A 120 -31.25 -19.52 14.43
CA HIS A 120 -30.05 -18.95 15.08
C HIS A 120 -30.34 -18.35 16.45
N THR A 121 -31.57 -17.84 16.67
CA THR A 121 -31.98 -17.31 17.97
C THR A 121 -32.32 -18.42 18.97
N GLU A 122 -32.96 -19.49 18.50
CA GLU A 122 -33.37 -20.63 19.30
C GLU A 122 -32.20 -21.57 19.67
N ILE A 123 -31.26 -21.75 18.74
CA ILE A 123 -30.13 -22.67 18.88
C ILE A 123 -28.82 -21.88 18.92
N ARG A 124 -28.22 -21.81 20.09
CA ARG A 124 -26.92 -21.15 20.28
C ARG A 124 -25.83 -21.80 19.41
N ASN A 125 -25.13 -21.03 18.64
CA ASN A 125 -24.08 -21.48 17.70
C ASN A 125 -24.60 -22.44 16.62
N PHE A 126 -25.84 -22.22 16.13
CA PHE A 126 -26.38 -23.02 15.04
C PHE A 126 -25.45 -23.02 13.83
N GLN A 127 -25.20 -24.18 13.28
CA GLN A 127 -24.51 -24.41 12.01
C GLN A 127 -25.43 -25.23 11.10
N TYR A 128 -25.51 -24.88 9.83
CA TYR A 128 -26.23 -25.66 8.84
C TYR A 128 -25.31 -26.79 8.36
N ASP A 129 -25.27 -27.90 9.07
CA ASP A 129 -24.34 -29.01 8.93
C ASP A 129 -25.02 -30.35 8.66
N ALA A 130 -24.26 -31.44 8.66
CA ALA A 130 -24.74 -32.79 8.41
C ALA A 130 -25.89 -33.25 9.33
N HIS A 131 -25.96 -32.70 10.54
CA HIS A 131 -27.00 -33.05 11.51
C HIS A 131 -28.22 -32.12 11.40
N SER A 132 -27.99 -30.84 11.35
CA SER A 132 -29.03 -29.82 11.33
C SER A 132 -29.80 -29.79 10.00
N ARG A 133 -29.13 -30.02 8.87
CA ARG A 133 -29.78 -30.05 7.54
C ARG A 133 -30.98 -31.00 7.46
N MET A 134 -30.99 -32.09 8.26
CA MET A 134 -32.12 -33.05 8.30
C MET A 134 -33.35 -32.51 9.01
N ARG A 135 -33.29 -31.32 9.61
CA ARG A 135 -34.42 -30.62 10.27
C ARG A 135 -34.83 -29.36 9.53
N MET A 136 -34.17 -29.07 8.43
CA MET A 136 -34.35 -27.86 7.65
C MET A 136 -35.15 -28.15 6.37
N ARG A 137 -35.69 -27.11 5.73
CA ARG A 137 -36.53 -27.23 4.54
C ARG A 137 -35.64 -27.27 3.29
N ASN A 138 -35.30 -28.49 2.87
CA ASN A 138 -34.38 -28.68 1.76
C ASN A 138 -34.71 -29.99 0.97
N SER A 139 -34.04 -30.20 -0.18
CA SER A 139 -34.29 -31.32 -1.04
C SER A 139 -33.87 -32.70 -0.48
N LEU A 140 -33.22 -32.76 0.68
CA LEU A 140 -32.91 -34.01 1.38
C LEU A 140 -34.05 -34.41 2.33
N THR A 141 -34.95 -33.49 2.67
CA THR A 141 -36.05 -33.67 3.63
C THR A 141 -37.42 -33.56 2.96
N LEU A 142 -37.53 -32.95 1.80
CA LEU A 142 -38.74 -32.82 0.98
C LEU A 142 -38.79 -33.94 -0.08
N SER A 143 -40.03 -34.27 -0.57
CA SER A 143 -40.16 -35.18 -1.69
C SER A 143 -39.69 -34.53 -3.00
N GLU A 144 -39.37 -35.39 -3.98
CA GLU A 144 -38.94 -34.90 -5.31
C GLU A 144 -40.02 -34.07 -6.00
N GLU A 145 -41.30 -34.47 -5.84
CA GLU A 145 -42.45 -33.77 -6.39
C GLU A 145 -42.58 -32.38 -5.78
N GLU A 146 -42.38 -32.28 -4.47
CA GLU A 146 -42.45 -30.99 -3.75
C GLU A 146 -41.31 -30.05 -4.19
N VAL A 147 -40.11 -30.57 -4.32
CA VAL A 147 -38.94 -29.78 -4.78
C VAL A 147 -39.21 -29.26 -6.21
N LYS A 148 -39.71 -30.12 -7.11
CA LYS A 148 -40.06 -29.72 -8.48
C LYS A 148 -41.16 -28.66 -8.53
N ARG A 149 -42.16 -28.80 -7.65
CA ARG A 149 -43.27 -27.84 -7.51
C ARG A 149 -42.73 -26.48 -7.08
N LEU A 150 -41.95 -26.41 -6.00
CA LEU A 150 -41.39 -25.19 -5.45
C LEU A 150 -40.53 -24.44 -6.50
N ILE A 151 -39.65 -25.17 -7.19
CA ILE A 151 -38.83 -24.57 -8.25
C ILE A 151 -39.71 -24.09 -9.43
N GLY A 152 -40.70 -24.87 -9.81
CA GLY A 152 -41.64 -24.56 -10.90
C GLY A 152 -42.53 -23.36 -10.61
N GLU A 153 -42.88 -23.12 -9.36
CA GLU A 153 -43.60 -21.93 -8.86
C GLU A 153 -42.73 -20.71 -8.69
N GLY A 154 -41.42 -20.82 -8.90
CA GLY A 154 -40.46 -19.72 -8.78
C GLY A 154 -40.07 -19.37 -7.33
N GLU A 155 -40.26 -20.30 -6.39
CA GLU A 155 -39.80 -20.06 -5.01
C GLU A 155 -38.28 -19.91 -4.98
N GLN A 156 -37.80 -18.94 -4.24
CA GLN A 156 -36.37 -18.68 -4.09
C GLN A 156 -35.70 -19.81 -3.30
N TYR A 157 -34.54 -20.19 -3.76
CA TYR A 157 -33.74 -21.21 -3.11
C TYR A 157 -32.24 -20.85 -3.10
N THR A 158 -31.52 -21.49 -2.22
CA THR A 158 -30.06 -21.56 -2.26
C THR A 158 -29.62 -22.97 -2.60
N VAL A 159 -28.43 -23.11 -3.18
CA VAL A 159 -27.78 -24.44 -3.32
C VAL A 159 -26.66 -24.49 -2.30
N ARG A 160 -26.72 -25.53 -1.46
CA ARG A 160 -25.71 -25.76 -0.42
C ARG A 160 -24.83 -26.95 -0.77
N PHE A 161 -23.55 -26.83 -0.43
CA PHE A 161 -22.60 -27.95 -0.57
C PHE A 161 -22.91 -28.99 0.51
N LYS A 162 -23.01 -30.24 0.11
CA LYS A 162 -23.29 -31.36 1.02
C LYS A 162 -22.00 -31.90 1.61
N ILE A 163 -21.63 -31.48 2.80
CA ILE A 163 -20.42 -31.95 3.47
C ILE A 163 -20.71 -33.26 4.19
N GLU A 164 -19.94 -34.31 3.86
CA GLU A 164 -19.99 -35.57 4.59
C GLU A 164 -19.12 -35.51 5.84
N PRO A 165 -19.65 -35.93 7.02
CA PRO A 165 -18.90 -35.91 8.28
C PRO A 165 -17.81 -36.99 8.32
N GLY A 166 -16.92 -36.88 9.30
CA GLY A 166 -15.90 -37.90 9.60
C GLY A 166 -14.68 -37.89 8.67
N GLN A 167 -14.49 -36.84 7.85
CA GLN A 167 -13.33 -36.72 6.94
C GLN A 167 -12.24 -35.85 7.60
N GLU A 168 -10.97 -36.23 7.38
CA GLU A 168 -9.81 -35.37 7.63
C GLU A 168 -9.43 -34.68 6.33
N ILE A 169 -9.42 -33.33 6.35
CA ILE A 169 -9.16 -32.49 5.18
C ILE A 169 -7.81 -31.85 5.36
N HIS A 170 -6.87 -32.18 4.47
CA HIS A 170 -5.52 -31.65 4.47
C HIS A 170 -5.39 -30.47 3.50
N VAL A 171 -5.02 -29.33 4.02
CA VAL A 171 -4.67 -28.15 3.23
C VAL A 171 -3.15 -28.00 3.25
N ASN A 172 -2.51 -28.36 2.16
CA ASN A 172 -1.05 -28.23 2.04
C ASN A 172 -0.66 -26.79 1.68
N ASP A 173 -0.30 -26.00 2.68
CA ASP A 173 -0.01 -24.58 2.55
C ASP A 173 1.51 -24.32 2.49
N MET A 174 1.96 -23.57 1.49
CA MET A 174 3.38 -23.29 1.25
C MET A 174 4.06 -22.51 2.38
N ILE A 175 3.29 -21.76 3.17
CA ILE A 175 3.79 -20.94 4.29
C ILE A 175 3.57 -21.66 5.61
N ARG A 176 2.37 -22.25 5.81
CA ARG A 176 1.93 -22.78 7.10
C ARG A 176 2.21 -24.27 7.27
N GLY A 177 2.51 -24.97 6.17
CA GLY A 177 2.65 -26.42 6.13
C GLY A 177 1.30 -27.11 6.02
N ASP A 178 1.21 -28.35 6.45
CA ASP A 178 -0.02 -29.12 6.43
C ASP A 178 -1.00 -28.66 7.54
N VAL A 179 -2.16 -28.17 7.11
CA VAL A 179 -3.25 -27.77 8.01
C VAL A 179 -4.37 -28.79 7.89
N CYS A 180 -4.53 -29.64 8.90
CA CYS A 180 -5.55 -30.66 8.96
C CYS A 180 -6.81 -30.17 9.72
N ILE A 181 -7.97 -30.30 9.09
CA ILE A 181 -9.29 -29.90 9.62
C ILE A 181 -10.26 -31.06 9.47
N LYS A 182 -11.06 -31.35 10.51
CA LYS A 182 -12.14 -32.32 10.42
C LYS A 182 -13.38 -31.72 9.77
N SER A 183 -14.03 -32.47 8.88
CA SER A 183 -15.25 -32.02 8.21
C SER A 183 -16.42 -31.78 9.16
N ASP A 184 -16.40 -32.42 10.34
CA ASP A 184 -17.44 -32.29 11.37
C ASP A 184 -17.64 -30.87 11.92
N ILE A 185 -16.65 -30.00 11.77
CA ILE A 185 -16.74 -28.60 12.20
C ILE A 185 -17.14 -27.64 11.09
N LEU A 186 -17.35 -28.17 9.87
CA LEU A 186 -17.72 -27.36 8.72
C LEU A 186 -19.23 -27.35 8.54
N ASP A 187 -19.77 -26.22 8.15
CA ASP A 187 -21.16 -26.06 7.74
C ASP A 187 -21.34 -26.21 6.22
N ASP A 188 -22.52 -26.66 5.80
CA ASP A 188 -22.92 -26.77 4.40
C ASP A 188 -23.09 -25.37 3.80
N LYS A 189 -21.99 -24.79 3.33
CA LYS A 189 -21.98 -23.42 2.80
C LYS A 189 -22.88 -23.26 1.58
N VAL A 190 -23.55 -22.11 1.52
CA VAL A 190 -24.28 -21.72 0.32
C VAL A 190 -23.28 -21.51 -0.82
N LEU A 191 -23.51 -22.21 -1.93
CA LEU A 191 -22.72 -22.10 -3.16
C LEU A 191 -23.38 -21.20 -4.20
N TYR A 192 -24.72 -21.15 -4.23
CA TYR A 192 -25.48 -20.41 -5.24
C TYR A 192 -26.79 -19.89 -4.66
N LYS A 193 -27.23 -18.73 -5.15
CA LYS A 193 -28.51 -18.11 -4.82
C LYS A 193 -29.34 -17.92 -6.08
N SER A 194 -30.57 -18.43 -6.09
CA SER A 194 -31.49 -18.28 -7.24
C SER A 194 -31.93 -16.83 -7.43
N ALA A 195 -32.04 -16.05 -6.35
CA ALA A 195 -32.45 -14.66 -6.39
C ALA A 195 -31.52 -13.77 -7.22
N ASP A 196 -30.22 -13.99 -7.09
CA ASP A 196 -29.19 -13.20 -7.78
C ASP A 196 -28.74 -13.88 -9.08
N GLU A 197 -29.10 -15.14 -9.28
CA GLU A 197 -28.56 -16.03 -10.31
C GLU A 197 -27.02 -16.08 -10.34
N LEU A 198 -26.39 -15.89 -9.17
CA LEU A 198 -24.95 -15.85 -9.01
C LEU A 198 -24.50 -16.79 -7.89
N PRO A 199 -23.29 -17.36 -8.01
CA PRO A 199 -22.67 -18.12 -6.95
C PRO A 199 -22.21 -17.23 -5.82
N THR A 200 -22.00 -17.84 -4.66
CA THR A 200 -21.21 -17.22 -3.60
C THR A 200 -19.72 -17.31 -3.93
N TYR A 201 -18.92 -16.57 -3.18
CA TYR A 201 -17.45 -16.56 -3.27
C TYR A 201 -16.86 -17.98 -3.39
N HIS A 202 -17.34 -18.92 -2.59
CA HIS A 202 -16.75 -20.26 -2.52
C HIS A 202 -16.80 -21.00 -3.85
N LEU A 203 -17.94 -21.03 -4.52
CA LEU A 203 -18.05 -21.71 -5.81
C LEU A 203 -17.41 -20.91 -6.93
N ALA A 204 -17.65 -19.58 -6.96
CA ALA A 204 -17.10 -18.73 -8.00
C ALA A 204 -15.57 -18.81 -8.06
N ASN A 205 -14.92 -18.71 -6.89
CA ASN A 205 -13.46 -18.76 -6.77
C ASN A 205 -12.88 -20.07 -7.32
N ILE A 206 -13.47 -21.23 -6.95
CA ILE A 206 -12.99 -22.55 -7.38
C ILE A 206 -13.16 -22.77 -8.89
N VAL A 207 -14.34 -22.42 -9.41
CA VAL A 207 -14.63 -22.57 -10.84
C VAL A 207 -13.72 -21.68 -11.67
N ASP A 208 -13.52 -20.44 -11.23
CA ASP A 208 -12.68 -19.50 -11.95
C ASP A 208 -11.19 -19.87 -11.87
N ASP A 209 -10.71 -20.27 -10.70
CA ASP A 209 -9.32 -20.70 -10.54
C ASP A 209 -9.04 -21.96 -11.40
N HIS A 210 -9.98 -22.89 -11.50
CA HIS A 210 -9.86 -24.05 -12.38
C HIS A 210 -9.85 -23.65 -13.86
N LEU A 211 -10.85 -22.88 -14.31
CA LEU A 211 -11.00 -22.50 -15.73
C LEU A 211 -9.94 -21.51 -16.21
N MET A 212 -9.38 -20.70 -15.32
CA MET A 212 -8.28 -19.79 -15.60
C MET A 212 -6.90 -20.44 -15.36
N GLU A 213 -6.89 -21.76 -15.13
CA GLU A 213 -5.68 -22.58 -14.96
C GLU A 213 -4.74 -22.07 -13.85
N ILE A 214 -5.30 -21.51 -12.79
CA ILE A 214 -4.50 -21.00 -11.66
C ILE A 214 -3.76 -22.16 -10.98
N THR A 215 -2.46 -22.00 -10.81
CA THR A 215 -1.59 -23.02 -10.22
C THR A 215 -1.26 -22.76 -8.75
N HIS A 216 -1.32 -21.49 -8.32
CA HIS A 216 -1.02 -21.09 -6.95
C HIS A 216 -2.01 -20.02 -6.51
N VAL A 217 -2.60 -20.21 -5.33
CA VAL A 217 -3.52 -19.28 -4.67
C VAL A 217 -2.79 -18.63 -3.52
N ILE A 218 -2.24 -17.43 -3.76
CA ILE A 218 -1.59 -16.60 -2.75
C ILE A 218 -2.58 -15.54 -2.30
N ARG A 219 -2.99 -15.58 -1.01
CA ARG A 219 -4.04 -14.69 -0.45
C ARG A 219 -3.83 -14.45 1.04
N GLY A 220 -4.59 -13.53 1.64
CA GLY A 220 -4.51 -13.27 3.07
C GLY A 220 -4.99 -14.46 3.92
N GLU A 221 -4.44 -14.59 5.12
CA GLU A 221 -4.78 -15.68 6.06
C GLU A 221 -6.21 -15.64 6.59
N GLU A 222 -6.93 -14.53 6.40
CA GLU A 222 -8.36 -14.45 6.70
C GLU A 222 -9.20 -15.45 5.89
N TRP A 223 -8.66 -15.95 4.79
CA TRP A 223 -9.28 -16.96 3.93
C TRP A 223 -8.87 -18.40 4.26
N LEU A 224 -7.93 -18.61 5.19
CA LEU A 224 -7.51 -19.94 5.60
C LEU A 224 -8.66 -20.82 6.12
N PRO A 225 -9.64 -20.29 6.91
CA PRO A 225 -10.79 -21.06 7.34
C PRO A 225 -11.68 -21.60 6.19
N SER A 226 -11.61 -20.98 5.01
CA SER A 226 -12.34 -21.41 3.82
C SER A 226 -11.59 -22.47 3.00
N ALA A 227 -10.30 -22.65 3.21
CA ALA A 227 -9.47 -23.55 2.42
C ALA A 227 -9.90 -25.01 2.49
N PRO A 228 -10.34 -25.59 3.63
CA PRO A 228 -10.86 -26.95 3.69
C PRO A 228 -12.09 -27.15 2.79
N LEU A 229 -13.02 -26.21 2.78
CA LEU A 229 -14.19 -26.25 1.90
C LEU A 229 -13.76 -26.22 0.42
N HIS A 230 -12.75 -25.41 0.09
CA HIS A 230 -12.23 -25.32 -1.28
C HIS A 230 -11.61 -26.66 -1.72
N VAL A 231 -10.82 -27.30 -0.84
CA VAL A 231 -10.28 -28.65 -1.11
C VAL A 231 -11.40 -29.64 -1.37
N LEU A 232 -12.46 -29.66 -0.54
CA LEU A 232 -13.62 -30.54 -0.75
C LEU A 232 -14.35 -30.26 -2.08
N LEU A 233 -14.43 -28.99 -2.50
CA LEU A 233 -15.03 -28.64 -3.79
C LEU A 233 -14.17 -29.13 -4.97
N TYR A 234 -12.84 -29.02 -4.90
CA TYR A 234 -11.95 -29.61 -5.92
C TYR A 234 -12.14 -31.11 -6.02
N HIS A 235 -12.24 -31.82 -4.89
CA HIS A 235 -12.55 -33.26 -4.86
C HIS A 235 -13.95 -33.58 -5.42
N ALA A 236 -14.95 -32.76 -5.08
CA ALA A 236 -16.31 -32.97 -5.55
C ALA A 236 -16.43 -32.83 -7.07
N PHE A 237 -15.62 -32.00 -7.68
CA PHE A 237 -15.55 -31.85 -9.14
C PHE A 237 -14.60 -32.84 -9.83
N GLY A 238 -13.83 -33.64 -9.11
CA GLY A 238 -12.79 -34.49 -9.66
C GLY A 238 -11.61 -33.69 -10.25
N TRP A 239 -11.27 -32.56 -9.63
CA TRP A 239 -10.24 -31.63 -10.10
C TRP A 239 -8.95 -31.66 -9.25
N GLU A 240 -8.67 -32.76 -8.55
CA GLU A 240 -7.52 -32.93 -7.69
C GLU A 240 -6.20 -32.64 -8.43
N ASP A 241 -6.08 -33.10 -9.67
CA ASP A 241 -4.89 -32.92 -10.50
C ASP A 241 -4.64 -31.45 -10.90
N THR A 242 -5.69 -30.61 -10.85
CA THR A 242 -5.63 -29.20 -11.23
C THR A 242 -5.76 -28.26 -10.03
N MET A 243 -5.96 -28.82 -8.84
CA MET A 243 -6.05 -28.04 -7.61
C MET A 243 -4.78 -27.19 -7.40
N PRO A 244 -4.91 -25.89 -7.18
CA PRO A 244 -3.76 -25.02 -6.96
C PRO A 244 -3.08 -25.31 -5.61
N ARG A 245 -1.81 -24.99 -5.50
CA ARG A 245 -1.12 -24.93 -4.23
C ARG A 245 -1.55 -23.64 -3.49
N PHE A 246 -1.71 -23.72 -2.18
CA PHE A 246 -2.16 -22.60 -1.37
C PHE A 246 -0.99 -21.93 -0.64
N ALA A 247 -1.06 -20.62 -0.46
CA ALA A 247 -0.17 -19.84 0.39
C ALA A 247 -0.98 -18.75 1.08
N HIS A 248 -1.14 -18.85 2.39
CA HIS A 248 -1.90 -17.89 3.19
C HIS A 248 -0.95 -16.93 3.91
N LEU A 249 -0.93 -15.67 3.42
CA LEU A 249 -0.07 -14.59 3.89
C LEU A 249 -0.50 -14.09 5.27
N PRO A 250 0.46 -13.75 6.14
CA PRO A 250 0.14 -13.20 7.47
C PRO A 250 -0.59 -11.85 7.37
N LEU A 251 -1.44 -11.55 8.36
CA LEU A 251 -2.11 -10.24 8.45
C LEU A 251 -1.10 -9.09 8.63
N LEU A 252 -1.45 -7.92 8.11
CA LEU A 252 -0.82 -6.67 8.56
C LEU A 252 -1.47 -6.26 9.89
N LEU A 253 -0.65 -6.18 10.93
CA LEU A 253 -1.10 -5.83 12.27
C LEU A 253 -0.92 -4.33 12.52
N LYS A 254 -1.74 -3.80 13.43
CA LYS A 254 -1.63 -2.41 13.90
C LYS A 254 -0.23 -2.08 14.39
N PRO A 255 0.25 -0.83 14.25
CA PRO A 255 1.50 -0.37 14.85
C PRO A 255 1.45 -0.44 16.38
N GLU A 256 0.27 -0.22 16.96
CA GLU A 256 0.02 -0.25 18.41
C GLU A 256 -1.16 -1.19 18.74
N GLY A 257 -1.03 -1.93 19.82
CA GLY A 257 -2.07 -2.86 20.26
C GLY A 257 -2.11 -4.16 19.45
N LYS A 258 -3.29 -4.82 19.45
CA LYS A 258 -3.54 -6.10 18.79
C LYS A 258 -4.57 -5.93 17.67
N GLY A 259 -4.48 -6.77 16.64
CA GLY A 259 -5.47 -6.89 15.57
C GLY A 259 -5.00 -6.35 14.21
N LYS A 260 -5.84 -6.55 13.20
CA LYS A 260 -5.57 -6.19 11.80
C LYS A 260 -5.53 -4.67 11.63
N LEU A 261 -4.59 -4.19 10.84
CA LEU A 261 -4.47 -2.78 10.43
C LEU A 261 -5.74 -2.34 9.67
N SER A 262 -6.24 -1.16 9.99
CA SER A 262 -7.47 -0.59 9.43
C SER A 262 -7.30 0.89 9.05
N LYS A 263 -8.25 1.44 8.24
CA LYS A 263 -8.33 2.87 7.93
C LYS A 263 -8.27 3.74 9.19
N ARG A 264 -9.04 3.38 10.23
CA ARG A 264 -9.09 4.14 11.50
C ARG A 264 -7.74 4.27 12.20
N ASP A 265 -6.86 3.28 12.03
CA ASP A 265 -5.51 3.33 12.61
C ASP A 265 -4.65 4.36 11.85
N GLY A 266 -4.75 4.41 10.52
CA GLY A 266 -4.10 5.41 9.69
C GLY A 266 -4.58 6.82 10.01
N ASP A 267 -5.88 7.04 10.05
CA ASP A 267 -6.49 8.34 10.37
C ASP A 267 -6.04 8.85 11.77
N ARG A 268 -6.02 7.97 12.76
CA ARG A 268 -5.60 8.30 14.13
C ARG A 268 -4.12 8.63 14.26
N LEU A 269 -3.26 7.95 13.51
CA LEU A 269 -1.80 8.06 13.63
C LEU A 269 -1.18 8.92 12.52
N GLY A 270 -1.99 9.41 11.57
CA GLY A 270 -1.57 10.35 10.53
C GLY A 270 -0.75 9.73 9.40
N PHE A 271 -1.03 8.48 9.03
CA PHE A 271 -0.39 7.82 7.89
C PHE A 271 -1.44 7.23 6.92
N PRO A 272 -1.17 7.20 5.60
CA PRO A 272 -2.08 6.62 4.63
C PRO A 272 -2.10 5.09 4.72
N VAL A 273 -3.26 4.49 4.42
CA VAL A 273 -3.44 3.04 4.27
C VAL A 273 -3.92 2.65 2.87
N PHE A 274 -3.97 3.62 1.97
CA PHE A 274 -4.38 3.47 0.58
C PHE A 274 -3.26 3.95 -0.36
N PRO A 275 -3.06 3.30 -1.52
CA PRO A 275 -2.05 3.74 -2.50
C PRO A 275 -2.25 5.17 -2.99
N LEU A 276 -3.50 5.51 -3.30
CA LEU A 276 -3.91 6.81 -3.84
C LEU A 276 -4.96 7.44 -2.94
N GLU A 277 -5.15 8.74 -3.03
CA GLU A 277 -6.26 9.44 -2.40
C GLU A 277 -7.59 8.89 -2.90
N TRP A 278 -8.54 8.71 -1.98
CA TRP A 278 -9.88 8.22 -2.28
C TRP A 278 -10.95 9.19 -1.82
N HIS A 279 -11.80 9.58 -2.77
CA HIS A 279 -13.01 10.33 -2.50
C HIS A 279 -14.20 9.38 -2.48
N ASP A 280 -14.74 9.13 -1.30
CA ASP A 280 -15.85 8.19 -1.15
C ASP A 280 -17.13 8.76 -1.79
N PRO A 281 -17.72 8.09 -2.81
CA PRO A 281 -18.86 8.62 -3.53
C PRO A 281 -20.16 8.64 -2.72
N LYS A 282 -20.21 7.95 -1.57
CA LYS A 282 -21.40 7.86 -0.71
C LYS A 282 -21.34 8.84 0.46
N SER A 283 -20.17 8.95 1.11
CA SER A 283 -20.00 9.79 2.30
C SER A 283 -19.34 11.14 2.00
N ASN A 284 -18.75 11.33 0.82
CA ASN A 284 -17.86 12.44 0.46
C ASN A 284 -16.62 12.59 1.35
N GLU A 285 -16.28 11.56 2.13
CA GLU A 285 -15.04 11.53 2.90
C GLU A 285 -13.84 11.39 1.98
N VAL A 286 -12.78 12.14 2.29
CA VAL A 286 -11.49 12.03 1.61
C VAL A 286 -10.53 11.24 2.49
N SER A 287 -9.95 10.19 1.92
CA SER A 287 -8.92 9.39 2.59
C SER A 287 -7.59 9.60 1.89
N SER A 288 -6.54 9.93 2.64
CA SER A 288 -5.21 10.19 2.10
C SER A 288 -4.60 8.95 1.44
N GLY A 289 -3.86 9.19 0.34
CA GLY A 289 -3.09 8.19 -0.37
C GLY A 289 -1.58 8.35 -0.15
N TYR A 290 -0.82 7.28 -0.36
CA TYR A 290 0.65 7.32 -0.33
C TYR A 290 1.20 8.26 -1.40
N ARG A 291 0.64 8.24 -2.63
CA ARG A 291 1.06 9.10 -3.74
C ARG A 291 0.92 10.59 -3.38
N GLU A 292 -0.26 10.99 -2.92
CA GLU A 292 -0.57 12.39 -2.58
C GLU A 292 0.15 12.83 -1.31
N SER A 293 0.49 11.89 -0.43
CA SER A 293 1.35 12.14 0.73
C SER A 293 2.81 12.40 0.35
N GLY A 294 3.22 12.08 -0.88
CA GLY A 294 4.56 12.34 -1.42
C GLY A 294 5.51 11.15 -1.34
N TYR A 295 5.00 9.93 -1.13
CA TYR A 295 5.82 8.73 -1.19
C TYR A 295 6.14 8.34 -2.63
N PHE A 296 7.35 7.85 -2.86
CA PHE A 296 7.72 7.21 -4.12
C PHE A 296 7.12 5.80 -4.21
N PRO A 297 6.63 5.40 -5.40
CA PRO A 297 6.05 4.06 -5.57
C PRO A 297 7.06 2.96 -5.26
N GLU A 298 8.34 3.14 -5.61
CA GLU A 298 9.42 2.19 -5.31
C GLU A 298 9.63 2.02 -3.81
N ALA A 299 9.52 3.10 -3.04
CA ALA A 299 9.64 3.07 -1.59
C ALA A 299 8.49 2.28 -0.95
N VAL A 300 7.27 2.50 -1.44
CA VAL A 300 6.07 1.78 -0.96
C VAL A 300 6.14 0.30 -1.32
N VAL A 301 6.52 -0.02 -2.55
CA VAL A 301 6.68 -1.42 -3.01
C VAL A 301 7.73 -2.15 -2.17
N ASN A 302 8.91 -1.55 -1.97
CA ASN A 302 9.98 -2.16 -1.18
C ASN A 302 9.57 -2.35 0.28
N PHE A 303 8.95 -1.35 0.89
CA PHE A 303 8.43 -1.44 2.26
C PHE A 303 7.39 -2.57 2.40
N LEU A 304 6.41 -2.64 1.49
CA LEU A 304 5.37 -3.66 1.51
C LEU A 304 5.93 -5.07 1.28
N ALA A 305 6.96 -5.19 0.43
CA ALA A 305 7.61 -6.48 0.18
C ALA A 305 8.22 -7.07 1.46
N LEU A 306 8.78 -6.25 2.33
CA LEU A 306 9.41 -6.71 3.58
C LEU A 306 8.41 -6.86 4.75
N LEU A 307 7.13 -6.55 4.55
CA LEU A 307 6.10 -6.76 5.56
C LEU A 307 5.61 -8.21 5.58
N GLY A 308 6.28 -9.02 6.39
CA GLY A 308 5.97 -10.44 6.57
C GLY A 308 6.77 -11.38 5.67
N TRP A 309 7.76 -10.87 4.97
CA TRP A 309 8.77 -11.64 4.25
C TRP A 309 10.17 -11.11 4.56
N ASN A 310 11.17 -11.99 4.56
CA ASN A 310 12.55 -11.64 4.79
C ASN A 310 13.44 -12.39 3.79
N PRO A 311 14.33 -11.70 3.04
CA PRO A 311 15.22 -12.34 2.08
C PRO A 311 16.29 -13.25 2.74
N GLY A 312 16.55 -13.06 4.04
CA GLY A 312 17.61 -13.77 4.76
C GLY A 312 19.00 -13.12 4.59
N THR A 313 19.03 -11.87 4.14
CA THR A 313 20.22 -11.02 4.01
C THR A 313 20.04 -9.73 4.78
N GLU A 314 21.09 -8.92 4.91
CA GLU A 314 21.00 -7.59 5.53
C GLU A 314 20.52 -6.49 4.57
N GLN A 315 20.32 -6.83 3.29
CA GLN A 315 19.83 -5.89 2.30
C GLN A 315 18.38 -5.49 2.63
N GLU A 316 18.10 -4.20 2.69
CA GLU A 316 16.76 -3.65 2.91
C GLU A 316 16.22 -2.90 1.68
N ILE A 317 17.09 -2.31 0.86
CA ILE A 317 16.67 -1.55 -0.31
C ILE A 317 16.82 -2.39 -1.57
N PHE A 318 15.72 -2.57 -2.26
CA PHE A 318 15.60 -3.41 -3.44
C PHE A 318 14.86 -2.67 -4.56
N SER A 319 15.39 -2.72 -5.76
CA SER A 319 14.57 -2.49 -6.95
C SER A 319 13.51 -3.60 -7.12
N LEU A 320 12.49 -3.35 -7.93
CA LEU A 320 11.46 -4.36 -8.20
C LEU A 320 12.06 -5.66 -8.81
N ASP A 321 13.05 -5.52 -9.70
CA ASP A 321 13.75 -6.67 -10.31
C ASP A 321 14.58 -7.46 -9.30
N GLU A 322 15.22 -6.79 -8.35
CA GLU A 322 15.93 -7.45 -7.24
C GLU A 322 14.95 -8.17 -6.32
N LEU A 323 13.79 -7.55 -6.02
CA LEU A 323 12.72 -8.22 -5.27
C LEU A 323 12.25 -9.49 -5.96
N VAL A 324 12.02 -9.45 -7.28
CA VAL A 324 11.64 -10.64 -8.06
C VAL A 324 12.66 -11.76 -7.92
N LYS A 325 13.95 -11.43 -7.99
CA LYS A 325 15.04 -12.44 -7.88
C LYS A 325 15.19 -13.00 -6.46
N ALA A 326 14.98 -12.16 -5.45
CA ALA A 326 15.18 -12.54 -4.05
C ALA A 326 13.96 -13.22 -3.41
N PHE A 327 12.75 -13.01 -3.99
CA PHE A 327 11.51 -13.45 -3.38
C PHE A 327 11.42 -14.97 -3.27
N ASP A 328 11.07 -15.44 -2.08
CA ASP A 328 10.81 -16.85 -1.79
C ASP A 328 9.60 -16.92 -0.86
N ILE A 329 8.49 -17.43 -1.38
CA ILE A 329 7.22 -17.51 -0.66
C ILE A 329 7.32 -18.33 0.63
N THR A 330 8.24 -19.30 0.68
CA THR A 330 8.44 -20.15 1.86
C THR A 330 9.13 -19.43 3.01
N LYS A 331 9.74 -18.28 2.74
CA LYS A 331 10.35 -17.39 3.76
C LYS A 331 9.37 -16.38 4.34
N CYS A 332 8.10 -16.43 3.94
CA CYS A 332 7.07 -15.62 4.56
C CYS A 332 6.85 -16.05 6.02
N SER A 333 6.64 -15.06 6.88
CA SER A 333 6.34 -15.29 8.30
C SER A 333 4.99 -16.00 8.47
N LYS A 334 4.91 -16.90 9.43
CA LYS A 334 3.63 -17.52 9.86
C LYS A 334 2.81 -16.61 10.77
N SER A 335 3.43 -15.63 11.41
CA SER A 335 2.79 -14.67 12.31
C SER A 335 2.57 -13.33 11.62
N GLY A 336 1.56 -12.58 12.10
CA GLY A 336 1.23 -11.27 11.55
C GLY A 336 2.41 -10.30 11.56
N ALA A 337 2.51 -9.49 10.51
CA ALA A 337 3.54 -8.48 10.33
C ALA A 337 3.10 -7.16 10.96
N LYS A 338 3.82 -6.68 11.95
CA LYS A 338 3.56 -5.38 12.58
C LYS A 338 3.88 -4.25 11.60
N PHE A 339 2.92 -3.36 11.39
CA PHE A 339 3.08 -2.22 10.51
C PHE A 339 3.85 -1.09 11.21
N ASP A 340 4.99 -0.70 10.64
CA ASP A 340 5.81 0.40 11.13
C ASP A 340 5.83 1.53 10.09
N TYR A 341 5.01 2.56 10.32
CA TYR A 341 4.94 3.71 9.40
C TYR A 341 6.20 4.57 9.42
N GLN A 342 6.95 4.60 10.52
CA GLN A 342 8.24 5.29 10.57
C GLN A 342 9.26 4.63 9.66
N LYS A 343 9.24 3.30 9.59
CA LYS A 343 10.08 2.55 8.66
C LYS A 343 9.70 2.87 7.20
N CYS A 344 8.41 3.08 6.90
CA CYS A 344 7.98 3.51 5.57
C CYS A 344 8.52 4.89 5.19
N ILE A 345 8.51 5.85 6.12
CA ILE A 345 9.12 7.18 5.94
C ILE A 345 10.63 7.05 5.70
N TRP A 346 11.31 6.20 6.46
CA TRP A 346 12.73 5.91 6.26
C TRP A 346 13.00 5.34 4.86
N PHE A 347 12.19 4.41 4.36
CA PHE A 347 12.31 3.93 2.98
C PHE A 347 12.20 5.08 1.98
N ASN A 348 11.24 5.98 2.15
CA ASN A 348 11.08 7.12 1.25
C ASN A 348 12.32 8.03 1.24
N HIS A 349 12.90 8.30 2.42
CA HIS A 349 14.16 9.02 2.55
C HIS A 349 15.31 8.34 1.79
N GLU A 350 15.47 7.02 1.95
CA GLU A 350 16.50 6.24 1.28
C GLU A 350 16.37 6.30 -0.26
N TYR A 351 15.13 6.34 -0.79
CA TYR A 351 14.90 6.53 -2.22
C TYR A 351 15.17 7.96 -2.69
N ILE A 352 14.89 8.99 -1.85
CA ILE A 352 15.33 10.36 -2.14
C ILE A 352 16.85 10.44 -2.32
N LEU A 353 17.61 9.81 -1.42
CA LEU A 353 19.07 9.82 -1.48
C LEU A 353 19.61 9.15 -2.77
N ARG A 354 18.96 8.10 -3.23
CA ARG A 354 19.36 7.33 -4.44
C ARG A 354 18.99 8.01 -5.74
N LYS A 355 17.93 8.83 -5.75
CA LYS A 355 17.56 9.60 -6.94
C LYS A 355 18.59 10.70 -7.21
N SER A 356 18.82 10.99 -8.48
CA SER A 356 19.70 12.08 -8.91
C SER A 356 19.17 13.43 -8.43
N ASN A 357 20.06 14.41 -8.31
CA ASN A 357 19.65 15.78 -7.97
C ASN A 357 18.72 16.36 -9.04
N GLU A 358 18.90 15.95 -10.30
CA GLU A 358 18.04 16.36 -11.41
C GLU A 358 16.62 15.81 -11.25
N GLU A 359 16.45 14.52 -10.92
CA GLU A 359 15.14 13.91 -10.69
C GLU A 359 14.38 14.59 -9.56
N ILE A 360 15.06 14.84 -8.43
CA ILE A 360 14.45 15.53 -7.28
C ILE A 360 14.15 17.00 -7.65
N ALA A 361 15.04 17.68 -8.38
CA ALA A 361 14.80 19.05 -8.81
C ALA A 361 13.59 19.18 -9.76
N ARG A 362 13.35 18.21 -10.65
CA ARG A 362 12.14 18.17 -11.48
C ARG A 362 10.84 18.11 -10.67
N LEU A 363 10.88 17.43 -9.52
CA LEU A 363 9.74 17.33 -8.60
C LEU A 363 9.63 18.57 -7.69
N PHE A 364 10.75 19.22 -7.38
CA PHE A 364 10.80 20.37 -6.50
C PHE A 364 10.51 21.71 -7.23
N ALA A 365 10.92 21.85 -8.48
CA ALA A 365 10.73 23.09 -9.25
C ALA A 365 9.26 23.57 -9.33
N PRO A 366 8.24 22.70 -9.52
CA PRO A 366 6.85 23.13 -9.44
C PRO A 366 6.46 23.67 -8.05
N ILE A 367 7.04 23.12 -6.96
CA ILE A 367 6.78 23.61 -5.61
C ILE A 367 7.37 25.01 -5.43
N VAL A 368 8.58 25.27 -5.94
CA VAL A 368 9.21 26.60 -5.95
C VAL A 368 8.33 27.59 -6.71
N ALA A 369 7.90 27.25 -7.91
CA ALA A 369 7.03 28.09 -8.75
C ALA A 369 5.68 28.39 -8.09
N ASN A 370 5.03 27.40 -7.45
CA ASN A 370 3.77 27.57 -6.72
C ASN A 370 3.89 28.49 -5.51
N ASN A 371 5.10 28.72 -5.00
CA ASN A 371 5.37 29.71 -3.95
C ASN A 371 5.77 31.08 -4.51
N GLY A 372 5.52 31.35 -5.79
CA GLY A 372 5.71 32.65 -6.42
C GLY A 372 7.16 32.98 -6.78
N VAL A 373 8.02 31.98 -6.92
CA VAL A 373 9.43 32.16 -7.26
C VAL A 373 9.67 31.67 -8.70
N GLU A 374 10.16 32.56 -9.54
CA GLU A 374 10.70 32.24 -10.86
C GLU A 374 12.21 32.05 -10.75
N GLU A 375 12.69 30.82 -10.90
CA GLU A 375 14.11 30.50 -10.74
C GLU A 375 14.55 29.51 -11.83
N SER A 376 15.83 29.55 -12.22
CA SER A 376 16.40 28.64 -13.20
C SER A 376 16.45 27.20 -12.63
N PHE A 377 16.31 26.22 -13.53
CA PHE A 377 16.36 24.83 -13.13
C PHE A 377 17.72 24.45 -12.51
N GLU A 378 18.81 25.01 -13.00
CA GLU A 378 20.16 24.77 -12.48
C GLU A 378 20.30 25.26 -11.05
N ARG A 379 19.72 26.43 -10.71
CA ARG A 379 19.74 26.92 -9.33
C ARG A 379 18.86 26.07 -8.40
N VAL A 380 17.68 25.63 -8.86
CA VAL A 380 16.83 24.68 -8.10
C VAL A 380 17.60 23.39 -7.85
N GLN A 381 18.27 22.84 -8.88
CA GLN A 381 19.07 21.62 -8.75
C GLN A 381 20.25 21.79 -7.78
N LYS A 382 20.89 22.97 -7.78
CA LYS A 382 21.96 23.29 -6.82
C LYS A 382 21.43 23.30 -5.39
N VAL A 383 20.26 23.89 -5.13
CA VAL A 383 19.61 23.85 -3.78
C VAL A 383 19.30 22.40 -3.38
N VAL A 384 18.75 21.60 -4.28
CA VAL A 384 18.49 20.17 -4.03
C VAL A 384 19.78 19.44 -3.64
N SER A 385 20.90 19.70 -4.31
CA SER A 385 22.18 19.05 -4.00
C SER A 385 22.69 19.35 -2.57
N MET A 386 22.30 20.48 -1.99
CA MET A 386 22.68 20.88 -0.63
C MET A 386 21.68 20.43 0.46
N MET A 387 20.46 20.02 0.05
CA MET A 387 19.36 19.91 1.01
C MET A 387 18.63 18.56 1.00
N LYS A 388 18.75 17.74 -0.07
CA LYS A 388 17.96 16.51 -0.21
C LYS A 388 18.21 15.47 0.87
N ASP A 389 19.40 15.46 1.48
CA ASP A 389 19.78 14.56 2.56
C ASP A 389 19.06 14.84 3.90
N ARG A 390 18.34 15.96 3.96
CA ARG A 390 17.69 16.46 5.19
C ARG A 390 16.19 16.21 5.22
N VAL A 391 15.63 15.65 4.16
CA VAL A 391 14.18 15.48 4.01
C VAL A 391 13.79 14.05 3.70
N SER A 392 12.59 13.67 4.14
CA SER A 392 11.98 12.39 3.78
C SER A 392 10.94 12.52 2.66
N PHE A 393 10.51 13.74 2.36
CA PHE A 393 9.57 14.04 1.27
C PHE A 393 10.06 15.28 0.50
N VAL A 394 9.85 15.28 -0.82
CA VAL A 394 10.26 16.43 -1.67
C VAL A 394 9.58 17.73 -1.24
N LYS A 395 8.32 17.66 -0.80
CA LYS A 395 7.56 18.82 -0.30
C LYS A 395 8.20 19.48 0.93
N ASP A 396 8.95 18.71 1.71
CA ASP A 396 9.61 19.20 2.93
C ASP A 396 10.86 20.04 2.63
N LEU A 397 11.33 20.04 1.38
CA LEU A 397 12.42 20.91 0.97
C LEU A 397 12.05 22.39 1.12
N TRP A 398 10.86 22.79 0.68
CA TRP A 398 10.48 24.21 0.66
C TRP A 398 10.60 24.90 2.03
N PRO A 399 9.99 24.41 3.11
CA PRO A 399 10.12 25.07 4.43
C PRO A 399 11.55 25.07 4.96
N LEU A 400 12.42 24.17 4.48
CA LEU A 400 13.81 24.08 4.93
C LEU A 400 14.80 24.89 4.08
N CYS A 401 14.42 25.26 2.83
CA CYS A 401 15.35 25.90 1.91
C CYS A 401 14.79 27.11 1.18
N SER A 402 13.59 27.59 1.52
CA SER A 402 12.97 28.79 0.93
C SER A 402 13.85 30.03 1.02
N PHE A 403 14.72 30.12 2.04
CA PHE A 403 15.68 31.20 2.24
C PHE A 403 16.70 31.31 1.08
N PHE A 404 16.93 30.27 0.30
CA PHE A 404 17.77 30.38 -0.89
C PHE A 404 17.15 31.26 -1.99
N PHE A 405 15.82 31.31 -2.02
CA PHE A 405 15.04 32.01 -3.05
C PHE A 405 14.46 33.34 -2.51
N ILE A 406 14.03 33.36 -1.26
CA ILE A 406 13.37 34.50 -0.63
C ILE A 406 14.14 34.88 0.64
N ALA A 407 14.53 36.15 0.72
CA ALA A 407 15.20 36.67 1.93
C ALA A 407 14.27 36.55 3.13
N PRO A 408 14.79 36.24 4.34
CA PRO A 408 13.97 36.16 5.53
C PRO A 408 13.34 37.52 5.85
N THR A 409 12.04 37.48 6.13
CA THR A 409 11.28 38.67 6.61
C THR A 409 11.22 38.73 8.13
N GLU A 410 11.36 37.56 8.76
CA GLU A 410 11.32 37.36 10.21
C GLU A 410 12.53 36.57 10.67
N TYR A 411 12.89 36.71 11.92
CA TYR A 411 13.99 35.98 12.54
C TYR A 411 13.46 35.20 13.74
N ASP A 412 13.85 33.94 13.87
CA ASP A 412 13.40 33.08 14.98
C ASP A 412 13.85 33.64 16.33
N ALA A 413 12.89 34.06 17.16
CA ALA A 413 13.15 34.76 18.43
C ALA A 413 14.03 33.95 19.39
N LYS A 414 13.91 32.60 19.41
CA LYS A 414 14.75 31.73 20.24
C LYS A 414 16.19 31.72 19.74
N THR A 415 16.35 31.70 18.43
CA THR A 415 17.68 31.76 17.79
C THR A 415 18.32 33.13 17.98
N VAL A 416 17.54 34.20 17.79
CA VAL A 416 18.01 35.59 18.07
C VAL A 416 18.56 35.68 19.49
N LYS A 417 17.76 35.36 20.50
CA LYS A 417 18.16 35.41 21.91
C LYS A 417 19.43 34.59 22.20
N LYS A 418 19.61 33.47 21.51
CA LYS A 418 20.76 32.57 21.74
C LYS A 418 22.01 32.97 20.95
N ARG A 419 21.85 33.50 19.72
CA ARG A 419 22.92 33.63 18.73
C ARG A 419 23.26 35.06 18.34
N TRP A 420 22.34 36.01 18.48
CA TRP A 420 22.63 37.42 18.27
C TRP A 420 23.01 38.06 19.61
N LYS A 421 24.27 38.45 19.76
CA LYS A 421 24.85 39.05 20.98
C LYS A 421 24.98 40.56 20.83
N GLU A 422 25.23 41.28 21.91
CA GLU A 422 25.45 42.74 21.92
C GLU A 422 26.49 43.19 20.89
N TYR A 423 27.52 42.36 20.68
CA TYR A 423 28.59 42.64 19.73
C TYR A 423 28.31 42.09 18.30
N SER A 424 27.22 41.38 18.07
CA SER A 424 26.95 40.76 16.76
C SER A 424 26.71 41.77 15.65
N SER A 425 26.04 42.90 15.95
CA SER A 425 25.81 43.96 14.96
C SER A 425 27.14 44.57 14.47
N GLN A 426 28.11 44.81 15.39
CA GLN A 426 29.44 45.29 15.03
C GLN A 426 30.18 44.26 14.18
N GLN A 427 30.21 43.00 14.61
CA GLN A 427 30.88 41.92 13.87
C GLN A 427 30.31 41.74 12.48
N MET A 428 28.98 41.81 12.30
CA MET A 428 28.33 41.69 10.97
C MET A 428 28.58 42.93 10.10
N THR A 429 28.75 44.12 10.69
CA THR A 429 29.14 45.29 9.91
C THR A 429 30.57 45.18 9.39
N GLU A 430 31.52 44.75 10.22
CA GLU A 430 32.89 44.47 9.80
C GLU A 430 32.96 43.34 8.78
N LEU A 431 32.12 42.28 8.94
CA LEU A 431 32.02 41.22 7.96
C LEU A 431 31.53 41.72 6.59
N CYS A 432 30.58 42.66 6.54
CA CYS A 432 30.18 43.28 5.29
C CYS A 432 31.37 43.92 4.55
N GLU A 433 32.22 44.67 5.29
CA GLU A 433 33.42 45.32 4.72
C GLU A 433 34.43 44.28 4.18
N VAL A 434 34.59 43.16 4.90
CA VAL A 434 35.44 42.05 4.44
C VAL A 434 34.90 41.45 3.16
N LEU A 435 33.58 41.11 3.12
CA LEU A 435 32.95 40.50 1.98
C LEU A 435 32.89 41.40 0.72
N GLU A 436 32.77 42.73 0.92
CA GLU A 436 32.82 43.71 -0.17
C GLU A 436 34.15 43.64 -0.93
N ASN A 437 35.24 43.33 -0.24
CA ASN A 437 36.62 43.29 -0.78
C ASN A 437 37.02 41.88 -1.32
N ILE A 438 36.16 40.90 -1.32
CA ILE A 438 36.45 39.56 -1.89
C ILE A 438 36.08 39.57 -3.39
N ASP A 439 37.05 39.34 -4.26
CA ASP A 439 36.84 39.24 -5.72
C ASP A 439 36.23 37.89 -6.08
N ASP A 440 36.80 36.80 -5.61
CA ASP A 440 36.27 35.44 -5.83
C ASP A 440 35.28 35.09 -4.70
N PHE A 441 33.98 35.16 -5.03
CA PHE A 441 32.90 34.88 -4.08
C PHE A 441 32.48 33.40 -4.07
N SER A 442 33.34 32.48 -4.58
CA SER A 442 33.22 31.04 -4.39
C SER A 442 33.46 30.66 -2.93
N ILE A 443 33.17 29.41 -2.56
CA ILE A 443 33.45 28.88 -1.21
C ILE A 443 34.95 28.99 -0.93
N GLU A 444 35.77 28.56 -1.87
CA GLU A 444 37.23 28.54 -1.80
C GLU A 444 37.84 29.93 -1.69
N GLY A 445 37.17 30.94 -2.26
CA GLY A 445 37.58 32.33 -2.18
C GLY A 445 37.18 33.00 -0.88
N GLN A 446 35.97 32.73 -0.36
CA GLN A 446 35.43 33.38 0.85
C GLN A 446 35.99 32.80 2.16
N GLU A 447 35.93 31.47 2.29
CA GLU A 447 36.18 30.79 3.56
C GLU A 447 37.54 31.13 4.17
N PRO A 448 38.66 31.04 3.47
CA PRO A 448 39.97 31.36 4.05
C PRO A 448 40.10 32.84 4.49
N ILE A 449 39.48 33.78 3.75
CA ILE A 449 39.57 35.21 4.05
C ILE A 449 38.75 35.55 5.30
N VAL A 450 37.51 35.01 5.38
CA VAL A 450 36.61 35.21 6.53
C VAL A 450 37.17 34.56 7.78
N GLU A 451 37.64 33.32 7.69
CA GLU A 451 38.26 32.64 8.84
C GLU A 451 39.52 33.34 9.37
N LYS A 452 40.37 33.83 8.45
CA LYS A 452 41.54 34.60 8.81
C LYS A 452 41.12 35.89 9.49
N TRP A 453 40.15 36.64 8.97
CA TRP A 453 39.66 37.88 9.58
C TRP A 453 39.11 37.61 10.99
N ILE A 454 38.31 36.53 11.21
CA ILE A 454 37.80 36.17 12.54
C ILE A 454 38.93 35.90 13.51
N THR A 455 39.98 35.21 13.05
CA THR A 455 41.17 34.86 13.86
C THR A 455 41.99 36.11 14.19
N ASP A 456 42.28 36.95 13.21
CA ASP A 456 43.08 38.17 13.37
C ASP A 456 42.41 39.17 14.35
N LYS A 457 41.05 39.20 14.36
CA LYS A 457 40.25 40.02 15.31
C LYS A 457 40.10 39.38 16.68
N GLY A 458 40.47 38.13 16.86
CA GLY A 458 40.27 37.39 18.11
C GLY A 458 38.82 37.08 18.43
N TYR A 459 37.95 37.03 17.40
CA TYR A 459 36.54 36.69 17.55
C TYR A 459 36.35 35.20 17.73
N LYS A 460 35.24 34.80 18.39
CA LYS A 460 34.86 33.41 18.48
C LYS A 460 34.17 32.98 17.17
N MET A 461 34.77 32.04 16.45
CA MET A 461 34.26 31.50 15.18
C MET A 461 32.77 31.18 15.25
N GLY A 462 32.33 30.45 16.29
CA GLY A 462 30.94 30.06 16.47
C GLY A 462 29.97 31.24 16.66
N ASP A 463 30.39 32.34 17.27
CA ASP A 463 29.54 33.52 17.46
C ASP A 463 29.34 34.26 16.13
N VAL A 464 30.42 34.50 15.40
CA VAL A 464 30.35 35.14 14.07
C VAL A 464 29.53 34.30 13.09
N MET A 465 29.83 33.01 12.96
CA MET A 465 29.17 32.12 12.00
C MET A 465 27.68 31.91 12.33
N ASN A 466 27.31 31.89 13.61
CA ASN A 466 25.90 31.79 14.00
C ASN A 466 25.11 33.09 13.73
N ALA A 467 25.70 34.24 13.97
CA ALA A 467 25.10 35.55 13.64
C ALA A 467 24.96 35.71 12.11
N PHE A 468 25.98 35.32 11.36
CA PHE A 468 25.99 35.31 9.91
C PHE A 468 24.87 34.40 9.36
N ARG A 469 24.75 33.18 9.89
CA ARG A 469 23.65 32.28 9.53
C ARG A 469 22.27 32.87 9.80
N LEU A 470 22.08 33.40 10.99
CA LEU A 470 20.81 34.02 11.38
C LEU A 470 20.43 35.16 10.43
N ALA A 471 21.40 35.99 10.04
CA ALA A 471 21.18 37.08 9.11
C ALA A 471 20.77 36.65 7.72
N LEU A 472 21.34 35.56 7.19
CA LEU A 472 21.03 35.07 5.84
C LEU A 472 19.77 34.21 5.75
N VAL A 473 19.52 33.42 6.80
CA VAL A 473 18.54 32.34 6.80
C VAL A 473 17.30 32.67 7.65
N GLY A 474 17.43 33.50 8.66
CA GLY A 474 16.38 33.80 9.64
C GLY A 474 16.23 32.76 10.76
N ILE A 475 16.87 31.60 10.63
CA ILE A 475 16.84 30.49 11.60
C ILE A 475 18.24 29.92 11.85
N GLY A 476 18.40 29.14 12.92
CA GLY A 476 19.68 28.54 13.31
C GLY A 476 20.08 27.24 12.61
N LYS A 477 19.42 26.86 11.48
CA LYS A 477 19.66 25.62 10.75
C LYS A 477 19.89 25.90 9.26
N GLY A 478 20.61 24.99 8.58
CA GLY A 478 20.90 25.10 7.14
C GLY A 478 22.19 24.37 6.77
N PRO A 479 22.58 24.36 5.50
CA PRO A 479 23.86 23.82 5.03
C PRO A 479 25.05 24.69 5.47
N GLY A 480 26.22 24.50 4.89
CA GLY A 480 27.41 25.32 5.18
C GLY A 480 27.16 26.80 4.93
N MET A 481 27.74 27.67 5.76
CA MET A 481 27.51 29.11 5.61
C MET A 481 28.05 29.65 4.29
N PHE A 482 29.22 29.16 3.89
CA PHE A 482 29.83 29.56 2.63
C PHE A 482 29.12 28.98 1.42
N ASP A 483 28.47 27.79 1.55
CA ASP A 483 27.56 27.26 0.52
C ASP A 483 26.38 28.22 0.31
N ILE A 484 25.80 28.73 1.40
CA ILE A 484 24.66 29.67 1.34
C ILE A 484 25.09 30.99 0.71
N SER A 485 26.18 31.61 1.21
CA SER A 485 26.63 32.90 0.70
C SER A 485 27.11 32.85 -0.72
N ALA A 486 27.81 31.78 -1.15
CA ALA A 486 28.23 31.59 -2.52
C ALA A 486 27.02 31.41 -3.46
N PHE A 487 25.98 30.69 -3.02
CA PHE A 487 24.74 30.55 -3.80
C PHE A 487 23.99 31.88 -3.94
N LEU A 488 23.87 32.67 -2.87
CA LEU A 488 23.20 33.96 -2.88
C LEU A 488 23.95 35.02 -3.70
N GLY A 489 25.26 34.92 -3.74
CA GLY A 489 26.14 35.92 -4.31
C GLY A 489 26.44 37.08 -3.37
N LYS A 490 27.46 37.87 -3.73
CA LYS A 490 28.01 38.95 -2.89
C LYS A 490 26.93 39.97 -2.51
N ASP A 491 26.24 40.51 -3.50
CA ASP A 491 25.31 41.63 -3.29
C ASP A 491 24.13 41.24 -2.40
N GLU A 492 23.55 40.08 -2.63
CA GLU A 492 22.40 39.58 -1.83
C GLU A 492 22.85 39.23 -0.39
N THR A 493 24.01 38.61 -0.26
CA THR A 493 24.58 38.30 1.06
C THR A 493 24.77 39.57 1.89
N ILE A 494 25.40 40.60 1.33
CA ILE A 494 25.62 41.89 2.02
C ILE A 494 24.29 42.59 2.30
N ARG A 495 23.36 42.57 1.37
CA ARG A 495 22.02 43.13 1.55
C ARG A 495 21.29 42.51 2.76
N ARG A 496 21.33 41.18 2.88
CA ARG A 496 20.71 40.47 4.02
C ARG A 496 21.40 40.77 5.34
N LEU A 497 22.71 40.82 5.35
CA LEU A 497 23.48 41.23 6.53
C LEU A 497 23.07 42.62 6.99
N LYS A 498 23.08 43.64 6.12
CA LYS A 498 22.69 45.02 6.42
C LYS A 498 21.24 45.09 6.95
N LYS A 499 20.33 44.33 6.39
CA LYS A 499 18.94 44.23 6.90
C LYS A 499 18.88 43.63 8.32
N ALA A 500 19.58 42.51 8.55
CA ALA A 500 19.61 41.89 9.87
C ALA A 500 20.19 42.82 10.96
N ILE A 501 21.28 43.55 10.64
CA ILE A 501 21.88 44.56 11.53
C ILE A 501 20.84 45.63 11.88
N GLN A 502 20.09 46.12 10.88
CA GLN A 502 19.07 47.17 11.09
C GLN A 502 17.92 46.65 11.96
N VAL A 503 17.46 45.40 11.78
CA VAL A 503 16.30 44.87 12.52
C VAL A 503 16.70 44.40 13.91
N LEU A 504 17.80 43.64 14.04
CA LEU A 504 18.20 42.99 15.30
C LEU A 504 19.15 43.83 16.15
N GLY A 505 19.69 44.89 15.59
CA GLY A 505 20.57 45.80 16.32
C GLY A 505 19.82 46.90 17.10
N GLN A 506 18.48 46.97 16.98
CA GLN A 506 17.61 47.91 17.68
C GLN A 506 16.94 47.32 18.93
N GLU A 507 17.08 46.00 19.14
CA GLU A 507 16.63 45.29 20.33
C GLU A 507 17.80 45.13 21.35
#